data_285630c49329da11fc17b0344a0284e5
#
_entry.id   285630c49329da11fc17b0344a0284e5
#
_cell.length_a   1.000
_cell.length_b   1.000
_cell.length_c   1.000
_cell.angle_alpha   90.00
_cell.angle_beta   90.00
_cell.angle_gamma   90.00
#
_symmetry.space_group_name_H-M   'P 1'
#
loop_
_entity.id
_entity.type
_entity.pdbx_description
1 polymer ?
#
loop_
_entity_poly.entity_id
_entity_poly.type
_entity_poly.pdbx_seq_one_letter_code
_entity_poly.pdbx_strand_id
1 'polypeptide(L)'
;LDESHNSGYVGVERERLDPSQPGDLKEALNLNLHAIAQNSEFSTDFCSCVLSFWAACVEVTNTILQIFALALELPEEFFILNHNEQAHTLR
;
A
#
# COMPACT_ATOMS: atom_id res chain seq x y z
N LEU A 1 6.29 11.38 -7.86
CA LEU A 1 6.43 10.53 -6.66
C LEU A 1 6.78 11.41 -5.44
N ASP A 2 5.99 11.32 -4.41
CA ASP A 2 6.35 11.87 -3.10
C ASP A 2 7.20 10.82 -2.37
N GLU A 3 8.52 11.04 -2.34
CA GLU A 3 9.47 10.09 -1.76
C GLU A 3 9.30 9.95 -0.24
N SER A 4 8.83 10.99 0.45
CA SER A 4 8.63 10.97 1.90
C SER A 4 7.49 10.02 2.32
N HIS A 5 6.50 9.84 1.46
CA HIS A 5 5.33 9.00 1.70
C HIS A 5 5.25 7.79 0.77
N ASN A 6 6.23 7.60 -0.10
CA ASN A 6 6.25 6.55 -1.13
C ASN A 6 4.92 6.49 -1.90
N SER A 7 4.43 7.65 -2.34
CA SER A 7 3.12 7.77 -3.00
C SER A 7 3.21 8.56 -4.29
N GLY A 8 2.35 8.24 -5.24
CA GLY A 8 2.24 8.89 -6.52
C GLY A 8 2.72 8.04 -7.69
N TYR A 9 2.80 8.66 -8.85
CA TYR A 9 3.21 8.01 -10.10
C TYR A 9 4.72 7.77 -10.14
N VAL A 10 5.08 6.58 -10.55
CA VAL A 10 6.48 6.17 -10.79
C VAL A 10 6.62 5.86 -12.27
N GLY A 11 7.40 6.68 -12.98
CA GLY A 11 7.60 6.56 -14.43
C GLY A 11 8.51 5.41 -14.84
N VAL A 12 8.50 5.12 -16.12
CA VAL A 12 9.38 4.11 -16.75
C VAL A 12 10.84 4.41 -16.43
N GLU A 13 11.64 3.37 -16.17
CA GLU A 13 13.07 3.44 -15.83
C GLU A 13 13.39 4.18 -14.51
N ARG A 14 12.37 4.54 -13.71
CA ARG A 14 12.58 5.21 -12.43
C ARG A 14 13.08 4.24 -11.35
N GLU A 15 12.56 3.03 -11.34
CA GLU A 15 12.96 2.00 -10.40
C GLU A 15 14.05 1.11 -11.00
N ARG A 16 15.00 0.72 -10.14
CA ARG A 16 16.07 -0.22 -10.48
C ARG A 16 16.61 -0.87 -9.21
N LEU A 17 16.88 -2.15 -9.26
CA LEU A 17 17.47 -2.88 -8.16
C LEU A 17 18.97 -2.61 -8.05
N ASP A 18 19.67 -2.58 -9.20
CA ASP A 18 21.09 -2.28 -9.30
C ASP A 18 21.28 -0.92 -9.95
N PRO A 19 21.85 0.08 -9.25
CA PRO A 19 22.08 1.42 -9.79
C PRO A 19 22.97 1.47 -11.06
N SER A 20 23.77 0.44 -11.29
CA SER A 20 24.64 0.34 -12.48
C SER A 20 23.93 -0.18 -13.73
N GLN A 21 22.69 -0.68 -13.58
CA GLN A 21 21.90 -1.23 -14.67
C GLN A 21 20.82 -0.25 -15.14
N PRO A 22 20.29 -0.41 -16.36
CA PRO A 22 19.13 0.33 -16.82
C PRO A 22 17.94 0.17 -15.83
N GLY A 23 17.08 1.18 -15.78
CA GLY A 23 15.85 1.11 -14.98
C GLY A 23 14.85 0.11 -15.55
N ASP A 24 13.91 -0.29 -14.69
CA ASP A 24 12.85 -1.22 -15.05
C ASP A 24 11.90 -0.60 -16.09
N LEU A 25 11.56 -1.36 -17.12
CA LEU A 25 10.60 -0.95 -18.15
C LEU A 25 9.15 -1.12 -17.65
N LYS A 26 8.85 -0.47 -16.54
CA LYS A 26 7.51 -0.47 -15.92
C LYS A 26 7.17 0.93 -15.41
N GLU A 27 5.90 1.16 -15.27
CA GLU A 27 5.36 2.30 -14.54
C GLU A 27 4.38 1.82 -13.47
N ALA A 28 4.21 2.58 -12.42
CA ALA A 28 3.34 2.23 -11.31
C ALA A 28 2.70 3.47 -10.69
N LEU A 29 1.58 3.27 -10.02
CA LEU A 29 0.94 4.26 -9.17
C LEU A 29 0.89 3.72 -7.74
N ASN A 30 1.65 4.34 -6.85
CA ASN A 30 1.65 4.00 -5.44
C ASN A 30 0.62 4.87 -4.70
N LEU A 31 -0.33 4.23 -4.05
CA LEU A 31 -1.39 4.90 -3.31
C LEU A 31 -1.35 4.53 -1.84
N ASN A 32 -1.49 5.52 -0.98
CA ASN A 32 -1.80 5.35 0.42
C ASN A 32 -2.98 6.27 0.77
N LEU A 33 -3.53 6.15 1.97
CA LEU A 33 -4.69 6.96 2.37
C LEU A 33 -4.41 8.46 2.32
N HIS A 34 -3.17 8.87 2.63
CA HIS A 34 -2.75 10.27 2.53
C HIS A 34 -2.80 10.76 1.08
N ALA A 35 -2.23 10.02 0.14
CA ALA A 35 -2.23 10.36 -1.28
C ALA A 35 -3.64 10.49 -1.85
N ILE A 36 -4.54 9.57 -1.47
CA ILE A 36 -5.94 9.60 -1.91
C ILE A 36 -6.66 10.84 -1.37
N ALA A 37 -6.42 11.20 -0.10
CA ALA A 37 -7.07 12.34 0.55
C ALA A 37 -6.55 13.70 0.04
N GLN A 38 -5.28 13.77 -0.36
CA GLN A 38 -4.60 15.02 -0.72
C GLN A 38 -4.63 15.31 -2.24
N ASN A 39 -4.91 14.32 -3.08
CA ASN A 39 -4.80 14.50 -4.52
C ASN A 39 -6.14 14.86 -5.15
N SER A 40 -6.30 16.17 -5.46
CA SER A 40 -7.48 16.72 -6.12
C SER A 40 -7.61 16.36 -7.61
N GLU A 41 -6.57 15.75 -8.20
CA GLU A 41 -6.59 15.33 -9.61
C GLU A 41 -7.34 14.02 -9.82
N PHE A 42 -7.51 13.22 -8.76
CA PHE A 42 -8.28 11.98 -8.84
C PHE A 42 -9.78 12.28 -8.86
N SER A 43 -10.50 11.62 -9.79
CA SER A 43 -11.96 11.71 -9.81
C SER A 43 -12.58 11.10 -8.55
N THR A 44 -13.79 11.56 -8.21
CA THR A 44 -14.55 11.00 -7.08
C THR A 44 -14.81 9.50 -7.26
N ASP A 45 -15.13 9.06 -8.47
CA ASP A 45 -15.40 7.65 -8.78
C ASP A 45 -14.14 6.80 -8.59
N PHE A 46 -12.98 7.29 -9.05
CA PHE A 46 -11.70 6.62 -8.82
C PHE A 46 -11.40 6.48 -7.34
N CYS A 47 -11.49 7.56 -6.58
CA CYS A 47 -11.26 7.54 -5.13
C CYS A 47 -12.19 6.58 -4.41
N SER A 48 -13.47 6.58 -4.75
CA SER A 48 -14.47 5.69 -4.17
C SER A 48 -14.13 4.22 -4.43
N CYS A 49 -13.76 3.89 -5.65
CA CYS A 49 -13.38 2.54 -6.06
C CYS A 49 -12.11 2.08 -5.31
N VAL A 50 -11.08 2.92 -5.25
CA VAL A 50 -9.82 2.64 -4.56
C VAL A 50 -10.06 2.43 -3.05
N LEU A 51 -10.85 3.28 -2.41
CA LEU A 51 -11.16 3.16 -0.98
C LEU A 51 -11.93 1.89 -0.66
N SER A 52 -12.88 1.50 -1.51
CA SER A 52 -13.61 0.24 -1.37
C SER A 52 -12.69 -0.98 -1.47
N PHE A 53 -11.80 -0.98 -2.45
CA PHE A 53 -10.78 -2.02 -2.61
C PHE A 53 -9.79 -2.04 -1.45
N TRP A 54 -9.35 -0.88 -1.00
CA TRP A 54 -8.48 -0.73 0.17
C TRP A 54 -9.09 -1.39 1.41
N ALA A 55 -10.35 -1.09 1.70
CA ALA A 55 -11.06 -1.69 2.84
C ALA A 55 -11.10 -3.22 2.76
N ALA A 56 -11.37 -3.77 1.58
CA ALA A 56 -11.35 -5.22 1.37
C ALA A 56 -9.95 -5.82 1.58
N CYS A 57 -8.90 -5.15 1.10
CA CYS A 57 -7.52 -5.58 1.30
C CYS A 57 -7.10 -5.55 2.77
N VAL A 58 -7.52 -4.53 3.52
CA VAL A 58 -7.27 -4.43 4.97
C VAL A 58 -7.93 -5.59 5.72
N GLU A 59 -9.16 -5.93 5.38
CA GLU A 59 -9.87 -7.07 5.97
C GLU A 59 -9.13 -8.39 5.74
N VAL A 60 -8.69 -8.65 4.51
CA VAL A 60 -7.88 -9.83 4.17
C VAL A 60 -6.55 -9.81 4.92
N THR A 61 -5.88 -8.67 4.98
CA THR A 61 -4.62 -8.51 5.70
C THR A 61 -4.78 -8.85 7.18
N ASN A 62 -5.83 -8.35 7.83
CA ASN A 62 -6.10 -8.67 9.22
C ASN A 62 -6.33 -10.17 9.44
N THR A 63 -7.03 -10.84 8.54
CA THR A 63 -7.22 -12.29 8.60
C THR A 63 -5.89 -13.04 8.49
N ILE A 64 -5.01 -12.62 7.58
CA ILE A 64 -3.67 -13.19 7.43
C ILE A 64 -2.84 -12.97 8.69
N LEU A 65 -2.88 -11.78 9.27
CA LEU A 65 -2.17 -11.47 10.52
C LEU A 65 -2.66 -12.33 11.70
N GLN A 66 -3.96 -12.61 11.77
CA GLN A 66 -4.52 -13.55 12.76
C GLN A 66 -3.96 -14.96 12.58
N ILE A 67 -3.89 -15.44 11.34
CA ILE A 67 -3.34 -16.75 11.01
C ILE A 67 -1.87 -16.83 11.41
N PHE A 68 -1.07 -15.80 11.14
CA PHE A 68 0.34 -15.74 11.56
C PHE A 68 0.47 -15.78 13.09
N ALA A 69 -0.35 -15.03 13.80
CA ALA A 69 -0.34 -15.04 15.27
C ALA A 69 -0.62 -16.45 15.83
N LEU A 70 -1.64 -17.11 15.32
CA LEU A 70 -1.98 -18.48 15.73
C LEU A 70 -0.86 -19.48 15.40
N ALA A 71 -0.26 -19.37 14.21
CA ALA A 71 0.85 -20.22 13.79
C ALA A 71 2.10 -20.07 14.67
N LEU A 72 2.31 -18.87 15.23
CA LEU A 72 3.42 -18.55 16.13
C LEU A 72 3.06 -18.72 17.62
N GLU A 73 1.90 -19.30 17.91
CA GLU A 73 1.41 -19.49 19.28
C GLU A 73 1.29 -18.17 20.07
N LEU A 74 0.96 -17.08 19.37
CA LEU A 74 0.70 -15.76 19.95
C LEU A 74 -0.81 -15.52 20.09
N PRO A 75 -1.23 -14.55 20.92
CA PRO A 75 -2.62 -14.12 20.93
C PRO A 75 -3.10 -13.72 19.53
N GLU A 76 -4.31 -14.10 19.16
CA GLU A 76 -4.86 -13.91 17.80
C GLU A 76 -4.76 -12.47 17.32
N GLU A 77 -4.91 -11.50 18.21
CA GLU A 77 -4.90 -10.06 17.89
C GLU A 77 -3.51 -9.41 17.99
N PHE A 78 -2.47 -10.18 18.26
CA PHE A 78 -1.13 -9.66 18.55
C PHE A 78 -0.61 -8.74 17.42
N PHE A 79 -0.65 -9.19 16.17
CA PHE A 79 -0.17 -8.39 15.03
C PHE A 79 -1.13 -7.27 14.66
N ILE A 80 -2.43 -7.49 14.75
CA ILE A 80 -3.44 -6.47 14.44
C ILE A 80 -3.29 -5.26 15.37
N LEU A 81 -3.12 -5.48 16.65
CA LEU A 81 -2.92 -4.39 17.63
C LEU A 81 -1.65 -3.59 17.38
N ASN A 82 -0.63 -4.22 16.78
CA ASN A 82 0.63 -3.57 16.43
C ASN A 82 0.67 -2.97 15.02
N HIS A 83 -0.41 -3.11 14.23
CA HIS A 83 -0.53 -2.60 12.85
C HIS A 83 -1.75 -1.68 12.69
N ASN A 84 -2.07 -0.89 13.70
CA ASN A 84 -3.25 -0.04 13.74
C ASN A 84 -3.11 1.28 12.96
N GLU A 85 -1.90 1.69 12.58
CA GLU A 85 -1.65 2.94 11.85
C GLU A 85 -1.93 2.83 10.34
N GLN A 86 -2.21 1.63 9.84
CA GLN A 86 -2.53 1.37 8.43
C GLN A 86 -1.54 1.99 7.43
N ALA A 87 -0.24 1.91 7.74
CA ALA A 87 0.83 2.39 6.87
C ALA A 87 1.01 1.48 5.64
N HIS A 88 -0.09 1.18 4.95
CA HIS A 88 -0.11 0.34 3.77
C HIS A 88 0.12 1.15 2.51
N THR A 89 0.63 0.49 1.47
CA THR A 89 0.71 1.04 0.12
C THR A 89 0.00 0.09 -0.84
N LEU A 90 -0.95 0.62 -1.60
CA LEU A 90 -1.57 -0.07 -2.73
C LEU A 90 -0.78 0.29 -3.99
N ARG A 91 -0.46 -0.72 -4.78
CA ARG A 91 0.34 -0.54 -6.00
C ARG A 91 -0.30 -1.24 -7.19
#